data_ccb55d79017c433b082211c7c73ef8fa
#
_entry.id   ccb55d79017c433b082211c7c73ef8fa
#
_cell.length_a   1.000
_cell.length_b   1.000
_cell.length_c   1.000
_cell.angle_alpha   90.00
_cell.angle_beta   90.00
_cell.angle_gamma   90.00
#
_symmetry.space_group_name_H-M   'P 1'
#
loop_
_entity.id
_entity.type
_entity.pdbx_description
1 polymer ?
#
loop_
_entity_poly.entity_id
_entity_poly.type
_entity_poly.pdbx_seq_one_letter_code
_entity_poly.pdbx_strand_id
1 'polypeptide(L)'
;MDAAEGAEKGDLAARLDKLFEVMRRPDTPPLSNAAAAAAITSQTGVSISAAYLWQLRSGLKDNPTVQHLRAIAEFFGVPASYLVDRDPNAQIDAQLNLLQALRDNGVRDLAMRASGLTPQALNSVALILDRVRELERLPPIAHPGGGEAEA
;
A
#
# COMPACT_ATOMS: atom_id res chain seq x y z
N MET A 1 10.26 -10.87 -27.88
CA MET A 1 11.23 -10.07 -27.14
C MET A 1 10.60 -8.85 -26.51
N ASP A 2 9.86 -8.09 -27.28
CA ASP A 2 9.19 -6.90 -26.73
C ASP A 2 8.15 -7.24 -25.65
N ALA A 3 7.49 -8.39 -25.77
CA ALA A 3 6.55 -8.85 -24.76
C ALA A 3 7.24 -9.21 -23.45
N ALA A 4 8.47 -9.73 -23.52
CA ALA A 4 9.26 -10.04 -22.34
C ALA A 4 9.80 -8.76 -21.70
N GLU A 5 10.16 -7.76 -22.50
CA GLU A 5 10.58 -6.47 -21.99
C GLU A 5 9.43 -5.70 -21.34
N GLY A 6 8.22 -5.83 -21.90
CA GLY A 6 7.04 -5.26 -21.31
C GLY A 6 6.63 -5.94 -20.02
N ALA A 7 6.82 -7.26 -19.92
CA ALA A 7 6.58 -8.01 -18.71
C ALA A 7 7.66 -7.74 -17.65
N GLU A 8 8.85 -7.37 -18.09
CA GLU A 8 9.96 -7.01 -17.23
C GLU A 8 10.04 -5.51 -17.00
N LYS A 9 8.92 -4.88 -16.81
CA LYS A 9 8.90 -3.48 -16.40
C LYS A 9 9.69 -3.28 -15.11
N GLY A 10 10.36 -4.32 -14.67
CA GLY A 10 11.18 -4.35 -13.48
C GLY A 10 10.30 -4.42 -12.23
N ASP A 11 10.73 -5.19 -11.29
CA ASP A 11 10.04 -5.29 -10.01
C ASP A 11 9.92 -3.93 -9.34
N LEU A 12 10.94 -3.08 -9.49
CA LEU A 12 10.93 -1.75 -8.92
C LEU A 12 9.81 -0.87 -9.50
N ALA A 13 9.69 -0.84 -10.83
CA ALA A 13 8.65 -0.04 -11.48
C ALA A 13 7.26 -0.50 -11.08
N ALA A 14 7.03 -1.81 -11.04
CA ALA A 14 5.76 -2.38 -10.64
C ALA A 14 5.43 -2.06 -9.19
N ARG A 15 6.41 -2.16 -8.29
CA ARG A 15 6.22 -1.85 -6.88
C ARG A 15 5.95 -0.37 -6.65
N LEU A 16 6.63 0.50 -7.38
CA LEU A 16 6.37 1.94 -7.30
C LEU A 16 4.95 2.26 -7.76
N ASP A 17 4.51 1.70 -8.88
CA ASP A 17 3.16 1.91 -9.37
C ASP A 17 2.12 1.43 -8.36
N LYS A 18 2.38 0.31 -7.69
CA LYS A 18 1.50 -0.19 -6.64
C LYS A 18 1.42 0.80 -5.48
N LEU A 19 2.54 1.34 -5.04
CA LEU A 19 2.56 2.33 -3.95
C LEU A 19 1.80 3.60 -4.33
N PHE A 20 1.98 4.09 -5.54
CA PHE A 20 1.23 5.26 -6.01
C PHE A 20 -0.27 4.97 -6.04
N GLU A 21 -0.66 3.77 -6.45
CA GLU A 21 -2.07 3.40 -6.49
C GLU A 21 -2.66 3.28 -5.08
N VAL A 22 -1.93 2.73 -4.13
CA VAL A 22 -2.38 2.61 -2.74
C VAL A 22 -2.55 3.99 -2.10
N MET A 23 -1.69 4.94 -2.43
CA MET A 23 -1.76 6.31 -1.88
C MET A 23 -2.84 7.17 -2.53
N ARG A 24 -3.44 6.67 -3.60
CA ARG A 24 -4.51 7.40 -4.28
C ARG A 24 -5.73 7.50 -3.39
N ARG A 25 -6.21 8.72 -3.19
CA ARG A 25 -7.45 8.95 -2.46
C ARG A 25 -8.66 8.78 -3.38
N PRO A 26 -9.77 8.18 -2.90
CA PRO A 26 -11.00 8.16 -3.67
C PRO A 26 -11.44 9.59 -3.98
N ASP A 27 -12.03 9.80 -5.14
CA ASP A 27 -12.57 11.10 -5.57
C ASP A 27 -11.52 12.18 -5.82
N THR A 28 -10.23 11.82 -5.80
CA THR A 28 -9.16 12.74 -6.16
C THR A 28 -8.38 12.19 -7.34
N PRO A 29 -7.75 13.07 -8.14
CA PRO A 29 -6.86 12.60 -9.19
C PRO A 29 -5.72 11.74 -8.62
N PRO A 30 -5.16 10.81 -9.41
CA PRO A 30 -3.99 10.08 -8.95
C PRO A 30 -2.85 11.01 -8.57
N LEU A 31 -2.05 10.61 -7.58
CA LEU A 31 -0.88 11.38 -7.18
C LEU A 31 0.08 11.52 -8.36
N SER A 32 0.36 12.74 -8.77
CA SER A 32 1.26 12.99 -9.89
C SER A 32 2.71 12.81 -9.49
N ASN A 33 3.57 12.55 -10.48
CA ASN A 33 5.01 12.48 -10.22
C ASN A 33 5.55 13.79 -9.68
N ALA A 34 5.03 14.92 -10.17
CA ALA A 34 5.45 16.24 -9.70
C ALA A 34 5.08 16.44 -8.21
N ALA A 35 3.85 16.10 -7.84
CA ALA A 35 3.40 16.25 -6.46
C ALA A 35 4.16 15.31 -5.53
N ALA A 36 4.38 14.07 -5.95
CA ALA A 36 5.14 13.10 -5.16
C ALA A 36 6.59 13.54 -5.00
N ALA A 37 7.22 14.00 -6.08
CA ALA A 37 8.61 14.47 -6.03
C ALA A 37 8.77 15.65 -5.07
N ALA A 38 7.85 16.62 -5.13
CA ALA A 38 7.87 17.75 -4.24
C ALA A 38 7.70 17.34 -2.78
N ALA A 39 6.76 16.42 -2.52
CA ALA A 39 6.50 15.94 -1.16
C ALA A 39 7.69 15.15 -0.61
N ILE A 40 8.29 14.26 -1.40
CA ILE A 40 9.46 13.50 -0.98
C ILE A 40 10.61 14.44 -0.65
N THR A 41 10.90 15.39 -1.52
CA THR A 41 11.96 16.36 -1.30
C THR A 41 11.73 17.17 -0.02
N SER A 42 10.50 17.60 0.20
CA SER A 42 10.13 18.38 1.37
C SER A 42 10.23 17.57 2.67
N GLN A 43 9.76 16.33 2.65
CA GLN A 43 9.69 15.50 3.85
C GLN A 43 11.00 14.84 4.22
N THR A 44 11.79 14.46 3.23
CA THR A 44 13.02 13.68 3.47
C THR A 44 14.29 14.51 3.31
N GLY A 45 14.21 15.67 2.67
CA GLY A 45 15.39 16.47 2.37
C GLY A 45 16.21 15.95 1.20
N VAL A 46 15.79 14.83 0.60
CA VAL A 46 16.49 14.25 -0.56
C VAL A 46 15.83 14.78 -1.83
N SER A 47 16.63 15.43 -2.68
CA SER A 47 16.12 16.04 -3.89
C SER A 47 15.75 14.98 -4.94
N ILE A 48 14.49 14.93 -5.30
CA ILE A 48 13.97 14.03 -6.32
C ILE A 48 13.09 14.85 -7.27
N SER A 49 13.30 14.66 -8.58
CA SER A 49 12.53 15.37 -9.60
C SER A 49 11.37 14.52 -10.11
N ALA A 50 10.36 15.18 -10.68
CA ALA A 50 9.26 14.50 -11.34
C ALA A 50 9.74 13.61 -12.48
N ALA A 51 10.72 14.12 -13.27
CA ALA A 51 11.29 13.35 -14.37
C ALA A 51 11.97 12.07 -13.87
N TYR A 52 12.68 12.15 -12.77
CA TYR A 52 13.34 10.99 -12.17
C TYR A 52 12.33 9.93 -11.74
N LEU A 53 11.27 10.35 -11.05
CA LEU A 53 10.20 9.41 -10.67
C LEU A 53 9.53 8.77 -11.87
N TRP A 54 9.30 9.56 -12.92
CA TRP A 54 8.74 9.02 -14.16
C TRP A 54 9.65 7.95 -14.75
N GLN A 55 10.95 8.20 -14.76
CA GLN A 55 11.93 7.24 -15.29
C GLN A 55 11.94 5.95 -14.49
N LEU A 56 11.84 6.04 -13.16
CA LEU A 56 11.78 4.85 -12.31
C LEU A 56 10.47 4.09 -12.51
N ARG A 57 9.35 4.80 -12.60
CA ARG A 57 8.04 4.16 -12.77
C ARG A 57 7.84 3.55 -14.15
N SER A 58 8.45 4.14 -15.16
CA SER A 58 8.38 3.62 -16.53
C SER A 58 9.34 2.47 -16.79
N GLY A 59 10.28 2.23 -15.88
CA GLY A 59 11.30 1.22 -16.05
C GLY A 59 12.51 1.67 -16.86
N LEU A 60 12.55 2.94 -17.26
CA LEU A 60 13.72 3.49 -17.98
C LEU A 60 14.96 3.52 -17.08
N LYS A 61 14.78 3.72 -15.79
CA LYS A 61 15.82 3.59 -14.79
C LYS A 61 15.42 2.49 -13.80
N ASP A 62 16.35 1.60 -13.53
CA ASP A 62 16.12 0.46 -12.61
C ASP A 62 17.16 0.38 -11.50
N ASN A 63 18.06 1.34 -11.42
CA ASN A 63 19.15 1.34 -10.45
C ASN A 63 19.28 2.65 -9.70
N PRO A 64 18.23 3.06 -8.94
CA PRO A 64 18.34 4.27 -8.13
C PRO A 64 19.38 4.12 -7.03
N THR A 65 19.87 5.24 -6.52
CA THR A 65 20.78 5.20 -5.38
C THR A 65 20.05 4.76 -4.13
N VAL A 66 20.80 4.24 -3.15
CA VAL A 66 20.24 3.85 -1.86
C VAL A 66 19.55 5.04 -1.19
N GLN A 67 20.14 6.22 -1.30
CA GLN A 67 19.57 7.44 -0.73
C GLN A 67 18.19 7.75 -1.34
N HIS A 68 18.06 7.64 -2.65
CA HIS A 68 16.78 7.86 -3.33
C HIS A 68 15.75 6.80 -2.96
N LEU A 69 16.17 5.54 -2.89
CA LEU A 69 15.26 4.45 -2.49
C LEU A 69 14.73 4.65 -1.07
N ARG A 70 15.61 5.02 -0.15
CA ARG A 70 15.20 5.27 1.23
C ARG A 70 14.22 6.42 1.33
N ALA A 71 14.46 7.49 0.60
CA ALA A 71 13.57 8.64 0.60
C ALA A 71 12.18 8.28 0.07
N ILE A 72 12.12 7.54 -1.03
CA ILE A 72 10.86 7.11 -1.62
C ILE A 72 10.13 6.18 -0.64
N ALA A 73 10.83 5.19 -0.07
CA ALA A 73 10.24 4.25 0.88
C ALA A 73 9.70 4.97 2.11
N GLU A 74 10.46 5.92 2.65
CA GLU A 74 10.03 6.71 3.80
C GLU A 74 8.75 7.48 3.50
N PHE A 75 8.67 8.10 2.32
CA PHE A 75 7.47 8.83 1.92
C PHE A 75 6.23 7.93 1.91
N PHE A 76 6.36 6.71 1.37
CA PHE A 76 5.24 5.78 1.31
C PHE A 76 5.03 4.97 2.60
N GLY A 77 5.94 5.08 3.55
CA GLY A 77 5.81 4.36 4.83
C GLY A 77 6.11 2.88 4.74
N VAL A 78 6.92 2.46 3.78
CA VAL A 78 7.33 1.06 3.63
C VAL A 78 8.83 0.93 3.88
N PRO A 79 9.31 -0.28 4.26
CA PRO A 79 10.75 -0.50 4.36
C PRO A 79 11.41 -0.39 2.99
N ALA A 80 12.65 0.12 2.95
CA ALA A 80 13.41 0.20 1.72
C ALA A 80 13.58 -1.17 1.05
N SER A 81 13.65 -2.23 1.86
CA SER A 81 13.75 -3.60 1.36
C SER A 81 12.60 -3.98 0.43
N TYR A 82 11.42 -3.42 0.63
CA TYR A 82 10.28 -3.67 -0.25
C TYR A 82 10.59 -3.27 -1.70
N LEU A 83 11.37 -2.21 -1.89
CA LEU A 83 11.73 -1.74 -3.23
C LEU A 83 12.96 -2.44 -3.80
N VAL A 84 13.82 -2.98 -2.94
CA VAL A 84 15.12 -3.55 -3.33
C VAL A 84 15.05 -5.05 -3.55
N ASP A 85 14.35 -5.77 -2.67
CA ASP A 85 14.36 -7.22 -2.67
C ASP A 85 13.63 -7.77 -3.89
N ARG A 86 14.18 -8.83 -4.48
CA ARG A 86 13.58 -9.49 -5.64
C ARG A 86 12.28 -10.18 -5.28
N ASP A 87 12.22 -10.79 -4.10
CA ASP A 87 11.02 -11.44 -3.62
C ASP A 87 10.25 -10.45 -2.77
N PRO A 88 9.04 -10.04 -3.20
CA PRO A 88 8.25 -9.14 -2.40
C PRO A 88 7.93 -9.78 -1.05
N ASN A 89 8.05 -9.00 0.00
CA ASN A 89 7.64 -9.44 1.32
C ASN A 89 6.11 -9.64 1.29
N ALA A 90 5.67 -10.89 1.42
CA ALA A 90 4.24 -11.23 1.34
C ALA A 90 3.42 -10.49 2.39
N GLN A 91 3.99 -10.23 3.56
CA GLN A 91 3.31 -9.50 4.61
C GLN A 91 3.05 -8.05 4.20
N ILE A 92 4.04 -7.39 3.60
CA ILE A 92 3.88 -6.01 3.12
C ILE A 92 2.87 -5.94 1.99
N ASP A 93 2.91 -6.89 1.06
CA ASP A 93 1.92 -6.98 -0.01
C ASP A 93 0.51 -7.15 0.54
N ALA A 94 0.35 -7.99 1.55
CA ALA A 94 -0.95 -8.18 2.19
C ALA A 94 -1.45 -6.89 2.85
N GLN A 95 -0.57 -6.15 3.51
CA GLN A 95 -0.92 -4.87 4.11
C GLN A 95 -1.33 -3.84 3.06
N LEU A 96 -0.61 -3.77 1.94
CA LEU A 96 -0.95 -2.87 0.85
C LEU A 96 -2.28 -3.24 0.20
N ASN A 97 -2.55 -4.53 0.03
CA ASN A 97 -3.83 -5.00 -0.50
C ASN A 97 -4.97 -4.64 0.45
N LEU A 98 -4.75 -4.72 1.75
CA LEU A 98 -5.74 -4.31 2.74
C LEU A 98 -6.03 -2.81 2.63
N LEU A 99 -5.00 -1.98 2.50
CA LEU A 99 -5.17 -0.55 2.34
C LEU A 99 -5.95 -0.22 1.07
N GLN A 100 -5.69 -0.94 -0.02
CA GLN A 100 -6.47 -0.78 -1.24
C GLN A 100 -7.95 -1.13 -1.04
N ALA A 101 -8.21 -2.23 -0.33
CA ALA A 101 -9.57 -2.65 -0.04
C ALA A 101 -10.31 -1.62 0.82
N LEU A 102 -9.62 -1.05 1.82
CA LEU A 102 -10.19 0.00 2.68
C LEU A 102 -10.48 1.29 1.91
N ARG A 103 -9.84 1.47 0.77
CA ARG A 103 -10.08 2.63 -0.08
C ARG A 103 -11.38 2.52 -0.87
N ASP A 104 -11.86 1.31 -1.10
CA ASP A 104 -13.10 1.10 -1.84
C ASP A 104 -14.27 1.76 -1.10
N ASN A 105 -15.17 2.39 -1.84
CA ASN A 105 -16.22 3.22 -1.26
C ASN A 105 -17.05 2.50 -0.20
N GLY A 106 -17.47 1.26 -0.47
CA GLY A 106 -18.30 0.50 0.46
C GLY A 106 -17.60 0.18 1.76
N VAL A 107 -16.36 -0.31 1.67
CA VAL A 107 -15.57 -0.67 2.84
C VAL A 107 -15.17 0.57 3.63
N ARG A 108 -14.78 1.64 2.93
CA ARG A 108 -14.42 2.89 3.58
C ARG A 108 -15.59 3.50 4.32
N ASP A 109 -16.77 3.49 3.69
CA ASP A 109 -17.99 4.01 4.30
C ASP A 109 -18.32 3.24 5.59
N LEU A 110 -18.19 1.92 5.55
CA LEU A 110 -18.36 1.07 6.72
C LEU A 110 -17.34 1.40 7.81
N ALA A 111 -16.08 1.57 7.44
CA ALA A 111 -15.03 1.92 8.39
C ALA A 111 -15.30 3.28 9.04
N MET A 112 -15.76 4.25 8.28
CA MET A 112 -16.08 5.57 8.81
C MET A 112 -17.26 5.52 9.79
N ARG A 113 -18.25 4.70 9.51
CA ARG A 113 -19.38 4.49 10.41
C ARG A 113 -18.97 3.78 11.69
N ALA A 114 -17.95 2.92 11.62
CA ALA A 114 -17.42 2.24 12.79
C ALA A 114 -16.54 3.16 13.65
N SER A 115 -16.08 4.28 13.08
CA SER A 115 -15.24 5.23 13.78
C SER A 115 -16.00 5.87 14.93
N GLY A 116 -15.36 5.95 16.11
CA GLY A 116 -15.97 6.54 17.29
C GLY A 116 -16.80 5.58 18.12
N LEU A 117 -17.00 4.35 17.67
CA LEU A 117 -17.69 3.36 18.45
C LEU A 117 -16.81 2.87 19.63
N THR A 118 -17.48 2.49 20.71
CA THR A 118 -16.75 1.89 21.83
C THR A 118 -16.15 0.53 21.43
N PRO A 119 -15.13 0.04 22.16
CA PRO A 119 -14.58 -1.29 21.88
C PRO A 119 -15.64 -2.40 21.94
N GLN A 120 -16.60 -2.28 22.85
CA GLN A 120 -17.71 -3.25 22.95
C GLN A 120 -18.60 -3.23 21.72
N ALA A 121 -18.92 -2.03 21.23
CA ALA A 121 -19.73 -1.89 20.03
C ALA A 121 -18.98 -2.39 18.79
N LEU A 122 -17.66 -2.12 18.70
CA LEU A 122 -16.83 -2.65 17.62
C LEU A 122 -16.79 -4.17 17.61
N ASN A 123 -16.71 -4.78 18.79
CA ASN A 123 -16.76 -6.25 18.89
C ASN A 123 -18.09 -6.80 18.37
N SER A 124 -19.19 -6.13 18.67
CA SER A 124 -20.51 -6.56 18.18
C SER A 124 -20.58 -6.47 16.65
N VAL A 125 -20.07 -5.37 16.09
CA VAL A 125 -20.00 -5.20 14.63
C VAL A 125 -19.12 -6.27 14.01
N ALA A 126 -17.98 -6.56 14.63
CA ALA A 126 -17.05 -7.58 14.12
C ALA A 126 -17.73 -8.96 14.08
N LEU A 127 -18.50 -9.31 15.09
CA LEU A 127 -19.24 -10.58 15.12
C LEU A 127 -20.24 -10.67 13.97
N ILE A 128 -20.93 -9.56 13.69
CA ILE A 128 -21.89 -9.50 12.58
C ILE A 128 -21.15 -9.71 11.26
N LEU A 129 -20.02 -9.04 11.09
CA LEU A 129 -19.21 -9.17 9.88
C LEU A 129 -18.68 -10.59 9.71
N ASP A 130 -18.22 -11.22 10.80
CA ASP A 130 -17.75 -12.60 10.76
C ASP A 130 -18.89 -13.52 10.30
N ARG A 131 -20.10 -13.29 10.80
CA ARG A 131 -21.26 -14.06 10.38
C ARG A 131 -21.59 -13.90 8.91
N VAL A 132 -21.53 -12.66 8.41
CA VAL A 132 -21.75 -12.39 6.99
C VAL A 132 -20.68 -13.09 6.15
N ARG A 133 -19.43 -13.07 6.60
CA ARG A 133 -18.35 -13.75 5.91
C ARG A 133 -18.58 -15.27 5.84
N GLU A 134 -19.06 -15.86 6.91
CA GLU A 134 -19.43 -17.30 6.92
C GLU A 134 -20.52 -17.58 5.90
N LEU A 135 -21.55 -16.74 5.86
CA LEU A 135 -22.66 -16.90 4.91
C LEU A 135 -22.18 -16.79 3.46
N GLU A 136 -21.18 -15.99 3.20
CA GLU A 136 -20.56 -15.83 1.87
C GLU A 136 -19.43 -16.83 1.63
N ARG A 137 -19.18 -17.71 2.59
CA ARG A 137 -18.14 -18.75 2.51
C ARG A 137 -16.72 -18.15 2.35
N LEU A 138 -16.49 -17.02 2.97
CA LEU A 138 -15.16 -16.42 3.00
C LEU A 138 -14.38 -16.98 4.20
N PRO A 139 -13.04 -17.09 4.08
CA PRO A 139 -12.24 -17.59 5.19
C PRO A 139 -12.30 -16.66 6.39
N PRO A 140 -12.18 -17.20 7.62
CA PRO A 140 -12.15 -16.36 8.81
C PRO A 140 -10.90 -15.50 8.85
N ILE A 141 -11.05 -14.31 9.45
CA ILE A 141 -9.93 -13.39 9.64
C ILE A 141 -9.29 -13.67 10.99
N ALA A 142 -7.97 -13.84 10.99
CA ALA A 142 -7.23 -14.01 12.22
C ALA A 142 -7.25 -12.69 13.01
N HIS A 143 -7.69 -12.76 14.27
CA HIS A 143 -7.67 -11.59 15.14
C HIS A 143 -6.29 -11.49 15.80
N PRO A 144 -5.61 -10.36 15.67
CA PRO A 144 -4.35 -10.16 16.39
C PRO A 144 -4.67 -10.03 17.88
N GLY A 145 -4.46 -11.03 18.65
CA GLY A 145 -4.72 -11.04 20.08
C GLY A 145 -5.51 -12.23 20.58
N GLY A 146 -6.04 -13.04 19.68
CA GLY A 146 -6.80 -14.22 20.08
C GLY A 146 -5.95 -15.36 20.65
N GLY A 147 -4.63 -15.23 20.61
CA GLY A 147 -3.71 -16.25 21.10
C GLY A 147 -3.20 -16.04 22.51
N GLU A 148 -3.42 -14.88 23.08
CA GLU A 148 -2.85 -14.56 24.40
C GLU A 148 -3.84 -14.68 25.55
N ALA A 149 -5.09 -14.91 25.26
CA ALA A 149 -6.11 -14.99 26.29
C ALA A 149 -6.16 -16.35 26.99
N GLU A 150 -5.33 -17.30 26.59
CA GLU A 150 -5.32 -18.63 27.18
C GLU A 150 -4.07 -18.93 28.01
N ALA A 151 -3.33 -17.93 28.35
CA ALA A 151 -2.19 -18.14 29.24
C ALA A 151 -2.56 -18.02 30.69
#